data_37c73401f430935648d2d793ae405fc2
#
_entry.id   37c73401f430935648d2d793ae405fc2
#
_cell.length_a   1.000
_cell.length_b   1.000
_cell.length_c   1.000
_cell.angle_alpha   90.00
_cell.angle_beta   90.00
_cell.angle_gamma   90.00
#
_symmetry.space_group_name_H-M   'P 1'
#
loop_
_entity.id
_entity.type
_entity.pdbx_description
1 polymer ?
#
loop_
_entity_poly.entity_id
_entity_poly.type
_entity_poly.pdbx_seq_one_letter_code
_entity_poly.pdbx_strand_id
1 'polypeptide(L)'
;MSLSLLANVVWHVLAGPQSRHASGTDTARRYARGFSPIMGFADPQRPDFTALAPHCEPGEHLYCAAWSGPVPPGWHVEADTAAHQMVWERDAPDDDAPLAAVRLGREHVPQMLELVALTQPGPFGERTVELGEYWGVLEDGRLMAMAGERMEAGT
;
A
#
# COMPACT_ATOMS: atom_id res chain seq x y z
N MET A 1 11.24 -13.14 -8.00
CA MET A 1 9.84 -13.04 -7.49
C MET A 1 8.95 -13.85 -8.42
N SER A 2 8.10 -14.73 -7.89
CA SER A 2 7.17 -15.49 -8.74
C SER A 2 6.04 -14.57 -9.20
N LEU A 3 5.78 -14.49 -10.51
CA LEU A 3 4.68 -13.69 -11.08
C LEU A 3 3.30 -14.08 -10.50
N SER A 4 3.17 -15.30 -9.97
CA SER A 4 1.94 -15.75 -9.32
C SER A 4 1.62 -14.97 -8.04
N LEU A 5 2.61 -14.46 -7.32
CA LEU A 5 2.40 -13.62 -6.13
C LEU A 5 1.84 -12.24 -6.50
N LEU A 6 2.15 -11.74 -7.69
CA LEU A 6 1.68 -10.42 -8.15
C LEU A 6 0.17 -10.41 -8.43
N ALA A 7 -0.42 -11.55 -8.77
CA ALA A 7 -1.85 -11.64 -9.06
C ALA A 7 -2.73 -11.25 -7.86
N ASN A 8 -2.24 -11.45 -6.62
CA ASN A 8 -2.94 -11.08 -5.38
C ASN A 8 -1.94 -10.59 -4.33
N VAL A 9 -1.06 -9.66 -4.73
CA VAL A 9 0.06 -9.19 -3.91
C VAL A 9 -0.37 -8.66 -2.56
N VAL A 10 -1.47 -7.90 -2.52
CA VAL A 10 -1.99 -7.33 -1.27
C VAL A 10 -2.30 -8.41 -0.24
N TRP A 11 -2.99 -9.47 -0.64
CA TRP A 11 -3.28 -10.59 0.24
C TRP A 11 -1.99 -11.29 0.73
N HIS A 12 -1.09 -11.60 -0.19
CA HIS A 12 0.15 -12.30 0.15
C HIS A 12 1.00 -11.51 1.15
N VAL A 13 1.03 -10.19 1.03
CA VAL A 13 1.73 -9.31 1.96
C VAL A 13 1.03 -9.27 3.33
N LEU A 14 -0.30 -9.05 3.35
CA LEU A 14 -1.08 -8.95 4.59
C LEU A 14 -1.22 -10.28 5.34
N ALA A 15 -1.18 -11.40 4.64
CA ALA A 15 -1.23 -12.73 5.24
C ALA A 15 0.16 -13.29 5.59
N GLY A 16 1.21 -12.72 5.02
CA GLY A 16 2.60 -13.17 5.12
C GLY A 16 3.51 -12.17 5.84
N PRO A 17 4.50 -11.59 5.15
CA PRO A 17 5.60 -10.84 5.78
C PRO A 17 5.15 -9.65 6.63
N GLN A 18 4.05 -8.99 6.26
CA GLN A 18 3.53 -7.84 6.98
C GLN A 18 2.28 -8.15 7.82
N SER A 19 2.00 -9.41 8.11
CA SER A 19 0.83 -9.83 8.91
C SER A 19 0.76 -9.17 10.29
N ARG A 20 1.91 -8.81 10.89
CA ARG A 20 1.99 -8.04 12.15
C ARG A 20 1.38 -6.63 12.06
N HIS A 21 1.26 -6.09 10.85
CA HIS A 21 0.67 -4.78 10.57
C HIS A 21 -0.75 -4.87 10.02
N ALA A 22 -1.30 -6.09 9.95
CA ALA A 22 -2.62 -6.36 9.43
C ALA A 22 -3.64 -6.57 10.55
N SER A 23 -4.91 -6.32 10.20
CA SER A 23 -6.10 -6.68 10.97
C SER A 23 -7.04 -7.42 10.04
N GLY A 24 -7.77 -8.41 10.55
CA GLY A 24 -8.69 -9.20 9.73
C GLY A 24 -8.75 -10.67 10.14
N THR A 25 -9.11 -11.49 9.19
CA THR A 25 -9.32 -12.94 9.35
C THR A 25 -8.43 -13.74 8.38
N ASP A 26 -8.64 -15.05 8.30
CA ASP A 26 -7.93 -15.90 7.35
C ASP A 26 -8.47 -15.79 5.90
N THR A 27 -9.55 -15.05 5.70
CA THR A 27 -10.16 -14.84 4.37
C THR A 27 -10.10 -13.39 3.89
N ALA A 28 -9.98 -12.41 4.81
CA ALA A 28 -10.03 -10.99 4.52
C ALA A 28 -9.14 -10.20 5.48
N ARG A 29 -8.27 -9.38 4.97
CA ARG A 29 -7.33 -8.56 5.77
C ARG A 29 -7.20 -7.16 5.22
N ARG A 30 -6.85 -6.25 6.12
CA ARG A 30 -6.46 -4.87 5.82
C ARG A 30 -5.23 -4.49 6.63
N TYR A 31 -4.54 -3.44 6.24
CA TYR A 31 -3.59 -2.84 7.16
C TYR A 31 -4.31 -2.26 8.38
N ALA A 32 -3.70 -2.38 9.53
CA ALA A 32 -4.15 -1.70 10.74
C ALA A 32 -4.18 -0.18 10.53
N ARG A 33 -4.93 0.52 11.37
CA ARG A 33 -5.07 1.98 11.28
C ARG A 33 -3.74 2.71 11.38
N GLY A 34 -3.67 3.84 10.70
CA GLY A 34 -2.46 4.65 10.59
C GLY A 34 -1.54 4.21 9.45
N PHE A 35 -1.64 2.97 8.98
CA PHE A 35 -1.00 2.53 7.73
C PHE A 35 -1.82 2.93 6.51
N SER A 36 -1.32 2.61 5.33
CA SER A 36 -2.08 2.77 4.09
C SER A 36 -3.42 2.02 4.19
N PRO A 37 -4.56 2.66 3.91
CA PRO A 37 -5.89 2.04 4.02
C PRO A 37 -6.15 1.07 2.85
N ILE A 38 -5.44 -0.04 2.84
CA ILE A 38 -5.50 -1.04 1.77
C ILE A 38 -5.99 -2.36 2.36
N MET A 39 -6.87 -3.03 1.63
CA MET A 39 -7.44 -4.33 1.98
C MET A 39 -7.26 -5.35 0.85
N GLY A 40 -7.30 -6.63 1.21
CA GLY A 40 -7.23 -7.75 0.26
C GLY A 40 -7.94 -8.99 0.79
N PHE A 41 -8.23 -9.90 -0.11
CA PHE A 41 -8.96 -11.14 0.13
C PHE A 41 -8.13 -12.35 -0.29
N ALA A 42 -8.26 -13.46 0.44
CA ALA A 42 -7.62 -14.73 0.09
C ALA A 42 -8.05 -15.21 -1.30
N ASP A 43 -9.34 -15.05 -1.61
CA ASP A 43 -9.91 -15.33 -2.92
C ASP A 43 -10.59 -14.06 -3.45
N PRO A 44 -9.96 -13.31 -4.36
CA PRO A 44 -10.56 -12.11 -4.96
C PRO A 44 -11.83 -12.38 -5.78
N GLN A 45 -12.03 -13.62 -6.22
CA GLN A 45 -13.26 -14.02 -6.93
C GLN A 45 -14.45 -14.24 -5.98
N ARG A 46 -14.18 -14.47 -4.70
CA ARG A 46 -15.16 -14.66 -3.63
C ARG A 46 -14.77 -13.86 -2.39
N PRO A 47 -14.77 -12.52 -2.49
CA PRO A 47 -14.32 -11.64 -1.43
C PRO A 47 -15.22 -11.74 -0.19
N ASP A 48 -14.61 -11.92 0.98
CA ASP A 48 -15.33 -12.03 2.24
C ASP A 48 -15.41 -10.66 2.96
N PHE A 49 -16.25 -9.80 2.43
CA PHE A 49 -16.50 -8.49 3.03
C PHE A 49 -17.16 -8.59 4.42
N THR A 50 -17.91 -9.67 4.67
CA THR A 50 -18.55 -9.90 5.97
C THR A 50 -17.51 -10.14 7.06
N ALA A 51 -16.49 -10.93 6.76
CA ALA A 51 -15.37 -11.18 7.68
C ALA A 51 -14.50 -9.92 7.91
N LEU A 52 -14.43 -9.03 6.91
CA LEU A 52 -13.66 -7.79 7.04
C LEU A 52 -14.38 -6.69 7.81
N ALA A 53 -15.71 -6.61 7.71
CA ALA A 53 -16.52 -5.53 8.26
C ALA A 53 -16.25 -5.22 9.75
N PRO A 54 -16.07 -6.20 10.66
CA PRO A 54 -15.75 -5.93 12.07
C PRO A 54 -14.41 -5.23 12.29
N HIS A 55 -13.54 -5.22 11.30
CA HIS A 55 -12.22 -4.60 11.32
C HIS A 55 -12.20 -3.20 10.70
N CYS A 56 -13.38 -2.70 10.28
CA CYS A 56 -13.55 -1.39 9.63
C CYS A 56 -14.45 -0.49 10.47
N GLU A 57 -14.34 0.82 10.27
CA GLU A 57 -15.30 1.78 10.82
C GLU A 57 -16.32 2.21 9.76
N PRO A 58 -17.54 2.55 10.17
CA PRO A 58 -18.51 3.16 9.27
C PRO A 58 -17.94 4.43 8.61
N GLY A 59 -18.05 4.51 7.28
CA GLY A 59 -17.53 5.65 6.52
C GLY A 59 -16.02 5.64 6.31
N GLU A 60 -15.32 4.58 6.67
CA GLU A 60 -13.89 4.45 6.40
C GLU A 60 -13.63 4.17 4.92
N HIS A 61 -12.69 4.90 4.31
CA HIS A 61 -12.28 4.73 2.91
C HIS A 61 -11.16 3.69 2.83
N LEU A 62 -11.35 2.68 2.00
CA LEU A 62 -10.39 1.60 1.80
C LEU A 62 -10.15 1.37 0.30
N TYR A 63 -8.91 1.05 -0.04
CA TYR A 63 -8.52 0.65 -1.37
C TYR A 63 -8.48 -0.87 -1.46
N CYS A 64 -9.26 -1.43 -2.37
CA CYS A 64 -9.30 -2.86 -2.67
C CYS A 64 -8.64 -3.15 -4.01
N ALA A 65 -7.56 -3.91 -4.01
CA ALA A 65 -6.93 -4.38 -5.24
C ALA A 65 -7.44 -5.79 -5.62
N ALA A 66 -7.34 -6.09 -6.91
CA ALA A 66 -7.63 -7.41 -7.48
C ALA A 66 -9.09 -7.89 -7.37
N TRP A 67 -10.02 -7.01 -6.98
CA TRP A 67 -11.44 -7.33 -6.92
C TRP A 67 -12.24 -6.48 -7.91
N SER A 68 -13.20 -7.12 -8.56
CA SER A 68 -14.25 -6.46 -9.32
C SER A 68 -15.53 -7.29 -9.18
N GLY A 69 -16.67 -6.66 -8.94
CA GLY A 69 -17.91 -7.39 -8.79
C GLY A 69 -19.05 -6.55 -8.21
N PRO A 70 -20.20 -7.15 -7.92
CA PRO A 70 -21.31 -6.44 -7.31
C PRO A 70 -20.94 -5.98 -5.90
N VAL A 71 -21.31 -4.76 -5.58
CA VAL A 71 -21.07 -4.17 -4.26
C VAL A 71 -21.91 -4.91 -3.21
N PRO A 72 -21.30 -5.46 -2.16
CA PRO A 72 -22.05 -6.16 -1.12
C PRO A 72 -22.82 -5.18 -0.22
N PRO A 73 -23.89 -5.63 0.45
CA PRO A 73 -24.64 -4.80 1.38
C PRO A 73 -23.73 -4.18 2.46
N GLY A 74 -23.97 -2.90 2.75
CA GLY A 74 -23.18 -2.14 3.73
C GLY A 74 -21.88 -1.54 3.20
N TRP A 75 -21.54 -1.77 1.93
CA TRP A 75 -20.38 -1.18 1.27
C TRP A 75 -20.81 -0.26 0.11
N HIS A 76 -19.95 0.68 -0.21
CA HIS A 76 -20.13 1.58 -1.35
C HIS A 76 -18.81 1.68 -2.12
N VAL A 77 -18.88 1.59 -3.45
CA VAL A 77 -17.72 1.85 -4.32
C VAL A 77 -17.79 3.30 -4.77
N GLU A 78 -16.79 4.08 -4.38
CA GLU A 78 -16.70 5.50 -4.75
C GLU A 78 -16.03 5.68 -6.11
N ALA A 79 -15.04 4.85 -6.40
CA ALA A 79 -14.31 4.87 -7.65
C ALA A 79 -13.85 3.47 -8.03
N ASP A 80 -13.95 3.14 -9.30
CA ASP A 80 -13.36 1.94 -9.91
C ASP A 80 -12.34 2.39 -10.96
N THR A 81 -11.07 2.01 -10.74
CA THR A 81 -9.96 2.44 -11.58
C THR A 81 -9.03 1.26 -11.87
N ALA A 82 -8.41 1.28 -13.04
CA ALA A 82 -7.39 0.30 -13.39
C ALA A 82 -6.01 0.74 -12.93
N ALA A 83 -5.28 -0.16 -12.30
CA ALA A 83 -3.86 -0.02 -12.02
C ALA A 83 -3.05 -0.99 -12.87
N HIS A 84 -1.91 -0.55 -13.37
CA HIS A 84 -1.00 -1.38 -14.13
C HIS A 84 0.16 -1.84 -13.25
N GLN A 85 0.40 -3.14 -13.22
CA GLN A 85 1.62 -3.70 -12.66
C GLN A 85 2.73 -3.67 -13.71
N MET A 86 3.86 -3.09 -13.34
CA MET A 86 5.04 -3.06 -14.19
C MET A 86 6.12 -3.96 -13.61
N VAL A 87 6.76 -4.74 -14.46
CA VAL A 87 7.86 -5.62 -14.09
C VAL A 87 9.13 -5.13 -14.79
N TRP A 88 10.21 -4.97 -14.03
CA TRP A 88 11.51 -4.66 -14.56
C TRP A 88 12.20 -5.98 -14.96
N GLU A 89 12.41 -6.17 -16.27
CA GLU A 89 12.99 -7.41 -16.84
C GLU A 89 14.45 -7.24 -17.29
N ARG A 90 15.05 -6.09 -17.01
CA ARG A 90 16.44 -5.81 -17.37
C ARG A 90 17.34 -5.93 -16.14
N ASP A 91 18.65 -5.90 -16.37
CA ASP A 91 19.64 -5.74 -15.30
C ASP A 91 19.36 -4.46 -14.49
N ALA A 92 19.74 -4.46 -13.21
CA ALA A 92 19.61 -3.26 -12.40
C ALA A 92 20.26 -2.06 -13.13
N PRO A 93 19.61 -0.88 -13.14
CA PRO A 93 20.25 0.30 -13.73
C PRO A 93 21.57 0.58 -13.01
N ASP A 94 22.59 1.00 -13.78
CA ASP A 94 23.84 1.46 -13.22
C ASP A 94 23.57 2.66 -12.30
N ASP A 95 24.17 2.66 -11.12
CA ASP A 95 24.06 3.76 -10.13
C ASP A 95 24.90 4.98 -10.57
N ASP A 96 24.70 5.46 -11.80
CA ASP A 96 25.54 6.47 -12.44
C ASP A 96 25.27 7.91 -11.97
N ALA A 97 24.27 8.16 -11.15
CA ALA A 97 24.02 9.48 -10.60
C ALA A 97 23.71 9.41 -9.11
N PRO A 98 24.58 9.95 -8.23
CA PRO A 98 24.23 10.12 -6.85
C PRO A 98 23.09 11.12 -6.74
N LEU A 99 21.85 10.64 -6.75
CA LEU A 99 20.74 11.43 -6.23
C LEU A 99 21.08 11.75 -4.78
N ALA A 100 21.07 13.04 -4.43
CA ALA A 100 21.21 13.48 -3.05
C ALA A 100 19.95 13.09 -2.23
N ALA A 101 19.62 11.80 -2.25
CA ALA A 101 18.49 11.26 -1.53
C ALA A 101 18.91 10.87 -0.11
N VAL A 102 18.07 11.18 0.85
CA VAL A 102 18.24 10.80 2.25
C VAL A 102 17.19 9.74 2.61
N ARG A 103 17.54 8.85 3.52
CA ARG A 103 16.57 7.91 4.07
C ARG A 103 15.57 8.65 4.93
N LEU A 104 14.29 8.43 4.66
CA LEU A 104 13.20 9.04 5.40
C LEU A 104 12.79 8.15 6.57
N GLY A 105 12.59 8.76 7.73
CA GLY A 105 12.14 8.14 8.96
C GLY A 105 10.89 8.82 9.52
N ARG A 106 10.54 8.47 10.75
CA ARG A 106 9.35 9.03 11.44
C ARG A 106 9.37 10.54 11.56
N GLU A 107 10.54 11.15 11.69
CA GLU A 107 10.76 12.60 11.76
C GLU A 107 10.31 13.33 10.49
N HIS A 108 10.31 12.63 9.35
CA HIS A 108 9.91 13.17 8.06
C HIS A 108 8.42 13.02 7.76
N VAL A 109 7.66 12.22 8.57
CA VAL A 109 6.24 11.91 8.32
C VAL A 109 5.39 13.15 8.08
N PRO A 110 5.51 14.26 8.85
CA PRO A 110 4.72 15.46 8.56
C PRO A 110 4.93 15.97 7.12
N GLN A 111 6.18 16.07 6.65
CA GLN A 111 6.48 16.52 5.29
C GLN A 111 6.05 15.48 4.23
N MET A 112 6.14 14.19 4.55
CA MET A 112 5.66 13.11 3.67
C MET A 112 4.14 13.23 3.45
N LEU A 113 3.37 13.48 4.52
CA LEU A 113 1.93 13.67 4.45
C LEU A 113 1.54 14.94 3.68
N GLU A 114 2.27 16.04 3.87
CA GLU A 114 2.10 17.26 3.08
C GLU A 114 2.32 17.01 1.58
N LEU A 115 3.39 16.29 1.23
CA LEU A 115 3.70 15.96 -0.15
C LEU A 115 2.63 15.02 -0.75
N VAL A 116 2.15 14.04 0.01
CA VAL A 116 1.05 13.15 -0.39
C VAL A 116 -0.24 13.92 -0.61
N ALA A 117 -0.59 14.86 0.29
CA ALA A 117 -1.77 15.69 0.13
C ALA A 117 -1.72 16.57 -1.13
N LEU A 118 -0.51 17.05 -1.48
CA LEU A 118 -0.30 17.88 -2.65
C LEU A 118 -0.36 17.09 -3.96
N THR A 119 0.23 15.88 -3.97
CA THR A 119 0.45 15.10 -5.22
C THR A 119 -0.57 13.98 -5.41
N GLN A 120 -1.29 13.59 -4.36
CA GLN A 120 -2.31 12.53 -4.34
C GLN A 120 -1.88 11.23 -5.05
N PRO A 121 -0.73 10.65 -4.72
CA PRO A 121 -0.17 9.49 -5.43
C PRO A 121 -0.92 8.18 -5.14
N GLY A 122 -1.85 8.19 -4.19
CA GLY A 122 -2.58 7.03 -3.70
C GLY A 122 -2.56 6.93 -2.16
N PRO A 123 -3.03 5.81 -1.60
CA PRO A 123 -3.24 5.68 -0.17
C PRO A 123 -1.92 5.74 0.62
N PHE A 124 -1.84 6.65 1.59
CA PHE A 124 -0.69 6.81 2.47
C PHE A 124 -1.17 7.27 3.86
N GLY A 125 -0.71 6.61 4.91
CA GLY A 125 -1.01 6.95 6.28
C GLY A 125 0.25 7.34 7.05
N GLU A 126 0.08 7.90 8.25
CA GLU A 126 1.17 8.39 9.10
C GLU A 126 2.19 7.30 9.50
N ARG A 127 1.75 6.03 9.50
CA ARG A 127 2.59 4.86 9.81
C ARG A 127 3.09 4.12 8.58
N THR A 128 2.76 4.57 7.38
CA THR A 128 3.15 3.90 6.14
C THR A 128 4.67 3.79 5.99
N VAL A 129 5.42 4.75 6.52
CA VAL A 129 6.90 4.73 6.57
C VAL A 129 7.46 3.51 7.32
N GLU A 130 6.68 2.85 8.16
CA GLU A 130 7.09 1.65 8.91
C GLU A 130 7.01 0.36 8.07
N LEU A 131 6.39 0.40 6.89
CA LEU A 131 6.17 -0.77 6.05
C LEU A 131 7.38 -1.17 5.20
N GLY A 132 8.30 -0.25 4.97
CA GLY A 132 9.49 -0.50 4.16
C GLY A 132 10.44 0.68 4.15
N GLU A 133 11.34 0.71 3.19
CA GLU A 133 12.31 1.78 3.06
C GLU A 133 11.77 2.92 2.20
N TYR A 134 11.95 4.14 2.70
CA TYR A 134 11.57 5.37 2.01
C TYR A 134 12.78 6.28 1.87
N TRP A 135 12.92 6.88 0.71
CA TRP A 135 13.99 7.81 0.36
C TRP A 135 13.38 9.10 -0.18
N GLY A 136 14.01 10.22 0.10
CA GLY A 136 13.52 11.52 -0.34
C GLY A 136 14.63 12.48 -0.72
N VAL A 137 14.28 13.44 -1.56
CA VAL A 137 15.14 14.57 -1.93
C VAL A 137 14.66 15.79 -1.16
N LEU A 138 15.57 16.41 -0.43
CA LEU A 138 15.34 17.63 0.34
C LEU A 138 16.02 18.82 -0.36
N GLU A 139 15.30 19.93 -0.49
CA GLU A 139 15.85 21.23 -0.89
C GLU A 139 15.54 22.24 0.22
N ASP A 140 16.55 22.89 0.74
CA ASP A 140 16.43 23.85 1.85
C ASP A 140 15.64 23.30 3.05
N GLY A 141 15.81 22.00 3.36
CA GLY A 141 15.13 21.32 4.45
C GLY A 141 13.66 20.93 4.15
N ARG A 142 13.19 21.16 2.93
CA ARG A 142 11.85 20.80 2.49
C ARG A 142 11.87 19.54 1.61
N LEU A 143 10.96 18.59 1.89
CA LEU A 143 10.83 17.38 1.09
C LEU A 143 10.17 17.69 -0.26
N MET A 144 10.93 17.54 -1.34
CA MET A 144 10.50 17.85 -2.70
C MET A 144 10.03 16.61 -3.47
N ALA A 145 10.63 15.45 -3.20
CA ALA A 145 10.26 14.18 -3.80
C ALA A 145 10.51 13.04 -2.83
N MET A 146 9.75 11.97 -2.96
CA MET A 146 10.01 10.73 -2.23
C MET A 146 9.67 9.51 -3.08
N ALA A 147 10.34 8.42 -2.80
CA ALA A 147 10.04 7.09 -3.30
C ALA A 147 10.21 6.08 -2.17
N GLY A 148 9.54 4.94 -2.26
CA GLY A 148 9.69 3.93 -1.23
C GLY A 148 8.96 2.66 -1.55
N GLU A 149 9.31 1.63 -0.79
CA GLU A 149 8.72 0.31 -0.87
C GLU A 149 7.66 0.16 0.23
N ARG A 150 6.44 -0.16 -0.17
CA ARG A 150 5.31 -0.32 0.76
C ARG A 150 4.98 -1.77 1.04
N MET A 151 5.16 -2.62 0.04
CA MET A 151 4.76 -4.01 0.08
C MET A 151 5.90 -4.90 -0.41
N GLU A 152 6.34 -5.80 0.44
CA GLU A 152 7.27 -6.85 0.11
C GLU A 152 6.58 -8.20 0.29
N ALA A 153 6.36 -8.92 -0.82
CA ALA A 153 5.67 -10.21 -0.78
C ALA A 153 6.60 -11.39 -0.45
N GLY A 154 7.85 -11.12 -0.18
CA GLY A 154 8.90 -12.11 -0.01
C GLY A 154 9.52 -12.56 -1.33
N THR A 155 10.71 -13.10 -1.26
CA THR A 155 11.49 -13.69 -2.38
C THR A 155 11.25 -15.18 -2.47
#